data_b32477d62d283032b9abb61529be005f
#
_entry.id   b32477d62d283032b9abb61529be005f
#
_cell.length_a   1.000
_cell.length_b   1.000
_cell.length_c   1.000
_cell.angle_alpha   90.00
_cell.angle_beta   90.00
_cell.angle_gamma   90.00
#
_symmetry.space_group_name_H-M   'P 1'
#
loop_
_entity.id
_entity.type
_entity.pdbx_description
1 polymer ?
#
loop_
_entity_poly.entity_id
_entity_poly.type
_entity_poly.pdbx_seq_one_letter_code
_entity_poly.pdbx_strand_id
1 'polypeptide(L)'
;AALIWLIGVLDDKFEIDALIKLGGQMIAAGVMVMQGLTILWLPIPSVGNFALTQWQGTLLTVALVVITINAVNFVDGLDGLASGMVCIAAAAFFLYAYRIWYSYGIEAASPATLFSAILMGMCIGFLPHNLHPARIFMGDSGSMLIGLVLAAGAISITGQVDPDALQLYVHSEKAAVHQTVPVYIPLLLPLTIIAVPAADLVL
;
A
#
# COMPACT_ATOMS: atom_id res chain seq x y z
N ALA A 1 1.34 -11.79 5.38
CA ALA A 1 2.71 -11.80 4.83
C ALA A 1 3.16 -13.22 4.47
N ALA A 2 3.26 -14.17 5.43
CA ALA A 2 3.78 -15.53 5.17
C ALA A 2 3.00 -16.29 4.08
N LEU A 3 1.67 -16.17 4.05
CA LEU A 3 0.83 -16.83 3.06
C LEU A 3 1.16 -16.34 1.63
N ILE A 4 1.24 -15.04 1.43
CA ILE A 4 1.50 -14.46 0.10
C ILE A 4 2.93 -14.77 -0.36
N TRP A 5 3.89 -14.72 0.55
CA TRP A 5 5.27 -15.13 0.28
C TRP A 5 5.35 -16.59 -0.16
N LEU A 6 4.64 -17.50 0.54
CA LEU A 6 4.62 -18.93 0.19
C LEU A 6 4.03 -19.16 -1.21
N ILE A 7 2.95 -18.45 -1.54
CA ILE A 7 2.33 -18.53 -2.87
C ILE A 7 3.33 -18.05 -3.94
N GLY A 8 4.02 -16.93 -3.70
CA GLY A 8 5.04 -16.43 -4.62
C GLY A 8 6.21 -17.41 -4.79
N VAL A 9 6.69 -18.04 -3.71
CA VAL A 9 7.74 -19.08 -3.80
C VAL A 9 7.27 -20.30 -4.60
N LEU A 10 6.02 -20.69 -4.44
CA LEU A 10 5.43 -21.78 -5.24
C LEU A 10 5.31 -21.38 -6.71
N ASP A 11 4.96 -20.12 -6.98
CA ASP A 11 4.88 -19.60 -8.35
C ASP A 11 6.26 -19.53 -9.01
N ASP A 12 7.25 -18.98 -8.33
CA ASP A 12 8.65 -18.92 -8.79
C ASP A 12 9.22 -20.31 -9.13
N LYS A 13 8.72 -21.36 -8.47
CA LYS A 13 9.23 -22.73 -8.66
C LYS A 13 8.42 -23.58 -9.63
N PHE A 14 7.10 -23.43 -9.65
CA PHE A 14 6.19 -24.34 -10.33
C PHE A 14 5.32 -23.68 -11.39
N GLU A 15 5.43 -22.35 -11.59
CA GLU A 15 4.60 -21.57 -12.53
C GLU A 15 3.11 -21.92 -12.36
N ILE A 16 2.56 -21.60 -11.18
CA ILE A 16 1.18 -21.97 -10.83
C ILE A 16 0.16 -21.19 -11.68
N ASP A 17 -1.00 -21.81 -11.88
CA ASP A 17 -2.10 -21.20 -12.64
C ASP A 17 -2.53 -19.85 -12.03
N ALA A 18 -2.80 -18.87 -12.91
CA ALA A 18 -3.18 -17.51 -12.52
C ALA A 18 -4.42 -17.48 -11.59
N LEU A 19 -5.36 -18.43 -11.74
CA LEU A 19 -6.54 -18.50 -10.88
C LEU A 19 -6.18 -18.97 -9.47
N ILE A 20 -5.22 -19.89 -9.32
CA ILE A 20 -4.72 -20.34 -8.02
C ILE A 20 -3.99 -19.19 -7.32
N LYS A 21 -3.15 -18.47 -8.07
CA LYS A 21 -2.44 -17.28 -7.59
C LYS A 21 -3.42 -16.21 -7.10
N LEU A 22 -4.43 -15.89 -7.91
CA LEU A 22 -5.50 -14.96 -7.54
C LEU A 22 -6.27 -15.41 -6.30
N GLY A 23 -6.65 -16.68 -6.22
CA GLY A 23 -7.32 -17.26 -5.06
C GLY A 23 -6.50 -17.09 -3.78
N GLY A 24 -5.20 -17.34 -3.85
CA GLY A 24 -4.29 -17.14 -2.73
C GLY A 24 -4.14 -15.67 -2.30
N GLN A 25 -4.11 -14.75 -3.26
CA GLN A 25 -4.11 -13.30 -2.98
C GLN A 25 -5.41 -12.87 -2.28
N MET A 26 -6.56 -13.37 -2.75
CA MET A 26 -7.86 -13.11 -2.11
C MET A 26 -7.94 -13.64 -0.68
N ILE A 27 -7.40 -14.84 -0.43
CA ILE A 27 -7.32 -15.40 0.94
C ILE A 27 -6.42 -14.52 1.82
N ALA A 28 -5.25 -14.09 1.31
CA ALA A 28 -4.35 -13.22 2.05
C ALA A 28 -5.02 -11.87 2.40
N ALA A 29 -5.75 -11.28 1.45
CA ALA A 29 -6.54 -10.07 1.67
C ALA A 29 -7.68 -10.30 2.68
N GLY A 30 -8.36 -11.44 2.59
CA GLY A 30 -9.40 -11.83 3.55
C GLY A 30 -8.87 -11.95 4.98
N VAL A 31 -7.67 -12.52 5.16
CA VAL A 31 -6.99 -12.58 6.46
C VAL A 31 -6.69 -11.18 6.99
N MET A 32 -6.28 -10.23 6.14
CA MET A 32 -6.07 -8.83 6.55
C MET A 32 -7.36 -8.19 7.06
N VAL A 33 -8.47 -8.38 6.34
CA VAL A 33 -9.81 -7.91 6.74
C VAL A 33 -10.21 -8.49 8.08
N MET A 34 -10.00 -9.79 8.31
CA MET A 34 -10.28 -10.44 9.60
C MET A 34 -9.44 -9.89 10.75
N GLN A 35 -8.26 -9.34 10.47
CA GLN A 35 -7.41 -8.64 11.45
C GLN A 35 -7.82 -7.17 11.67
N GLY A 36 -8.92 -6.73 11.07
CA GLY A 36 -9.42 -5.37 11.21
C GLY A 36 -8.82 -4.35 10.23
N LEU A 37 -7.98 -4.77 9.30
CA LEU A 37 -7.45 -3.91 8.25
C LEU A 37 -8.49 -3.78 7.13
N THR A 38 -9.41 -2.83 7.28
CA THR A 38 -10.52 -2.59 6.34
C THR A 38 -10.66 -1.10 6.06
N ILE A 39 -10.95 -0.74 4.83
CA ILE A 39 -11.26 0.64 4.45
C ILE A 39 -12.68 0.96 4.95
N LEU A 40 -12.79 1.84 5.94
CA LEU A 40 -14.08 2.27 6.51
C LEU A 40 -14.57 3.59 5.90
N TRP A 41 -13.65 4.40 5.38
CA TRP A 41 -13.90 5.74 4.89
C TRP A 41 -13.36 5.90 3.48
N LEU A 42 -14.14 6.51 2.60
CA LEU A 42 -13.69 6.89 1.26
C LEU A 42 -13.77 8.42 1.15
N PRO A 43 -12.60 9.11 1.12
CA PRO A 43 -12.59 10.54 0.92
C PRO A 43 -12.90 10.84 -0.56
N ILE A 44 -14.07 11.41 -0.83
CA ILE A 44 -14.48 11.80 -2.19
C ILE A 44 -14.27 13.30 -2.35
N PRO A 45 -13.44 13.75 -3.30
CA PRO A 45 -13.30 15.17 -3.61
C PRO A 45 -14.67 15.79 -3.90
N SER A 46 -14.95 16.94 -3.31
CA SER A 46 -16.21 17.71 -3.42
C SER A 46 -17.44 17.16 -2.70
N VAL A 47 -17.46 15.89 -2.24
CA VAL A 47 -18.60 15.30 -1.52
C VAL A 47 -18.30 15.18 -0.02
N GLY A 48 -17.02 15.06 0.35
CA GLY A 48 -16.58 14.82 1.73
C GLY A 48 -16.27 13.36 2.02
N ASN A 49 -16.29 13.00 3.30
CA ASN A 49 -15.96 11.65 3.76
C ASN A 49 -17.19 10.75 3.68
N PHE A 50 -17.12 9.72 2.87
CA PHE A 50 -18.20 8.74 2.74
C PHE A 50 -17.89 7.51 3.60
N ALA A 51 -18.72 7.24 4.60
CA ALA A 51 -18.62 6.03 5.41
C ALA A 51 -19.14 4.82 4.62
N LEU A 52 -18.29 3.80 4.49
CA LEU A 52 -18.63 2.56 3.81
C LEU A 52 -19.33 1.60 4.76
N THR A 53 -20.29 0.85 4.23
CA THR A 53 -20.82 -0.32 4.96
C THR A 53 -19.75 -1.40 5.07
N GLN A 54 -19.86 -2.28 6.07
CA GLN A 54 -18.84 -3.31 6.32
C GLN A 54 -18.54 -4.16 5.07
N TRP A 55 -19.57 -4.57 4.33
CA TRP A 55 -19.36 -5.39 3.12
C TRP A 55 -18.71 -4.60 1.97
N GLN A 56 -19.05 -3.30 1.80
CA GLN A 56 -18.44 -2.42 0.81
C GLN A 56 -16.96 -2.19 1.13
N GLY A 57 -16.65 -1.90 2.39
CA GLY A 57 -15.28 -1.75 2.86
C GLY A 57 -14.46 -3.01 2.66
N THR A 58 -15.02 -4.18 2.96
CA THR A 58 -14.37 -5.48 2.72
C THR A 58 -14.08 -5.69 1.24
N LEU A 59 -15.08 -5.50 0.38
CA LEU A 59 -14.92 -5.68 -1.06
C LEU A 59 -13.84 -4.74 -1.64
N LEU A 60 -13.90 -3.47 -1.26
CA LEU A 60 -12.93 -2.46 -1.69
C LEU A 60 -11.52 -2.77 -1.20
N THR A 61 -11.38 -3.23 0.05
CA THR A 61 -10.10 -3.65 0.64
C THR A 61 -9.50 -4.81 -0.11
N VAL A 62 -10.27 -5.88 -0.36
CA VAL A 62 -9.80 -7.05 -1.11
C VAL A 62 -9.40 -6.66 -2.52
N ALA A 63 -10.22 -5.86 -3.21
CA ALA A 63 -9.92 -5.37 -4.54
C ALA A 63 -8.62 -4.55 -4.58
N LEU A 64 -8.45 -3.59 -3.65
CA LEU A 64 -7.25 -2.76 -3.57
C LEU A 64 -5.99 -3.60 -3.31
N VAL A 65 -6.05 -4.56 -2.39
CA VAL A 65 -4.93 -5.46 -2.08
C VAL A 65 -4.54 -6.28 -3.30
N VAL A 66 -5.50 -6.93 -3.95
CA VAL A 66 -5.24 -7.77 -5.13
C VAL A 66 -4.68 -6.93 -6.28
N ILE A 67 -5.27 -5.76 -6.56
CA ILE A 67 -4.79 -4.87 -7.61
C ILE A 67 -3.37 -4.39 -7.31
N THR A 68 -3.08 -3.99 -6.08
CA THR A 68 -1.74 -3.48 -5.69
C THR A 68 -0.69 -4.59 -5.80
N ILE A 69 -0.98 -5.82 -5.34
CA ILE A 69 -0.07 -6.95 -5.45
C ILE A 69 0.27 -7.21 -6.93
N ASN A 70 -0.74 -7.29 -7.79
CA ASN A 70 -0.53 -7.58 -9.21
C ASN A 70 0.13 -6.42 -9.95
N ALA A 71 -0.16 -5.17 -9.58
CA ALA A 71 0.51 -4.01 -10.17
C ALA A 71 2.01 -3.99 -9.85
N VAL A 72 2.39 -4.25 -8.59
CA VAL A 72 3.81 -4.33 -8.19
C VAL A 72 4.50 -5.50 -8.88
N ASN A 73 3.84 -6.66 -8.94
CA ASN A 73 4.37 -7.83 -9.63
C ASN A 73 4.57 -7.57 -11.14
N PHE A 74 3.66 -6.86 -11.77
CA PHE A 74 3.80 -6.50 -13.19
C PHE A 74 4.96 -5.53 -13.46
N VAL A 75 5.20 -4.59 -12.56
CA VAL A 75 6.31 -3.61 -12.67
C VAL A 75 7.67 -4.25 -12.41
N ASP A 76 7.74 -5.43 -11.78
CA ASP A 76 9.00 -6.14 -11.49
C ASP A 76 9.67 -6.76 -12.73
N GLY A 77 9.24 -6.39 -13.93
CA GLY A 77 9.87 -6.82 -15.18
C GLY A 77 11.17 -6.12 -15.57
N LEU A 78 11.56 -5.04 -14.89
CA LEU A 78 12.77 -4.24 -15.17
C LEU A 78 13.63 -4.05 -13.94
N ASP A 79 14.98 -4.15 -14.14
CA ASP A 79 15.99 -4.01 -13.09
C ASP A 79 15.79 -2.73 -12.27
N GLY A 80 15.59 -2.87 -10.95
CA GLY A 80 15.46 -1.77 -10.01
C GLY A 80 14.14 -0.99 -10.06
N LEU A 81 13.26 -1.25 -11.02
CA LEU A 81 12.05 -0.43 -11.23
C LEU A 81 11.05 -0.64 -10.09
N ALA A 82 10.62 -1.88 -9.83
CA ALA A 82 9.65 -2.18 -8.78
C ALA A 82 10.16 -1.78 -7.40
N SER A 83 11.40 -2.19 -7.05
CA SER A 83 12.01 -1.86 -5.77
C SER A 83 12.22 -0.35 -5.59
N GLY A 84 12.61 0.37 -6.64
CA GLY A 84 12.79 1.83 -6.63
C GLY A 84 11.47 2.58 -6.45
N MET A 85 10.45 2.23 -7.23
CA MET A 85 9.12 2.86 -7.13
C MET A 85 8.48 2.62 -5.76
N VAL A 86 8.52 1.38 -5.29
CA VAL A 86 7.96 1.04 -3.98
C VAL A 86 8.74 1.70 -2.85
N CYS A 87 10.07 1.86 -2.98
CA CYS A 87 10.88 2.59 -2.02
C CYS A 87 10.45 4.06 -1.91
N ILE A 88 10.24 4.74 -3.03
CA ILE A 88 9.79 6.14 -3.06
C ILE A 88 8.39 6.25 -2.45
N ALA A 89 7.47 5.36 -2.83
CA ALA A 89 6.14 5.33 -2.26
C ALA A 89 6.16 5.08 -0.74
N ALA A 90 6.95 4.11 -0.28
CA ALA A 90 7.11 3.80 1.14
C ALA A 90 7.70 4.98 1.92
N ALA A 91 8.67 5.69 1.36
CA ALA A 91 9.23 6.90 1.98
C ALA A 91 8.17 8.02 2.11
N ALA A 92 7.37 8.25 1.08
CA ALA A 92 6.27 9.21 1.13
C ALA A 92 5.20 8.82 2.16
N PHE A 93 4.82 7.54 2.22
CA PHE A 93 3.91 7.01 3.23
C PHE A 93 4.47 7.15 4.64
N PHE A 94 5.76 6.84 4.82
CA PHE A 94 6.42 6.97 6.11
C PHE A 94 6.36 8.42 6.61
N LEU A 95 6.76 9.39 5.78
CA LEU A 95 6.73 10.81 6.15
C LEU A 95 5.31 11.28 6.49
N TYR A 96 4.33 10.85 5.70
CA TYR A 96 2.93 11.20 5.91
C TYR A 96 2.38 10.60 7.20
N ALA A 97 2.54 9.28 7.40
CA ALA A 97 2.04 8.57 8.58
C ALA A 97 2.76 9.01 9.86
N TYR A 98 4.09 9.18 9.80
CA TYR A 98 4.88 9.67 10.92
C TYR A 98 4.45 11.06 11.36
N ARG A 99 4.17 11.96 10.40
CA ARG A 99 3.65 13.29 10.71
C ARG A 99 2.29 13.23 11.42
N ILE A 100 1.38 12.39 10.95
CA ILE A 100 0.06 12.19 11.59
C ILE A 100 0.24 11.64 13.01
N TRP A 101 1.06 10.62 13.17
CA TRP A 101 1.30 10.01 14.47
C TRP A 101 2.00 10.96 15.45
N TYR A 102 3.15 11.53 15.05
CA TYR A 102 4.00 12.31 15.93
C TYR A 102 3.47 13.72 16.17
N SER A 103 3.05 14.44 15.11
CA SER A 103 2.66 15.85 15.25
C SER A 103 1.21 16.02 15.71
N TYR A 104 0.32 15.11 15.35
CA TYR A 104 -1.09 15.20 15.73
C TYR A 104 -1.49 14.21 16.84
N GLY A 105 -0.58 13.36 17.30
CA GLY A 105 -0.84 12.40 18.38
C GLY A 105 -1.84 11.29 18.01
N ILE A 106 -2.06 11.03 16.72
CA ILE A 106 -3.04 10.05 16.27
C ILE A 106 -2.39 8.66 16.23
N GLU A 107 -2.59 7.89 17.30
CA GLU A 107 -2.04 6.54 17.48
C GLU A 107 -2.44 5.57 16.34
N ALA A 108 -3.61 5.75 15.73
CA ALA A 108 -4.09 4.95 14.60
C ALA A 108 -3.15 4.99 13.37
N ALA A 109 -2.29 6.01 13.24
CA ALA A 109 -1.29 6.10 12.17
C ALA A 109 0.02 5.34 12.46
N SER A 110 0.22 4.85 13.70
CA SER A 110 1.44 4.13 14.10
C SER A 110 1.69 2.85 13.29
N PRO A 111 0.70 1.96 13.04
CA PRO A 111 0.93 0.77 12.21
C PRO A 111 1.34 1.10 10.78
N ALA A 112 0.77 2.14 10.18
CA ALA A 112 1.13 2.56 8.84
C ALA A 112 2.57 3.10 8.78
N THR A 113 3.01 3.83 9.80
CA THR A 113 4.39 4.29 9.95
C THR A 113 5.35 3.10 10.01
N LEU A 114 5.02 2.06 10.79
CA LEU A 114 5.83 0.85 10.90
C LEU A 114 5.91 0.09 9.58
N PHE A 115 4.78 -0.17 8.93
CA PHE A 115 4.75 -0.87 7.63
C PHE A 115 5.57 -0.13 6.57
N SER A 116 5.44 1.19 6.51
CA SER A 116 6.18 2.01 5.56
C SER A 116 7.68 2.00 5.84
N ALA A 117 8.09 2.06 7.12
CA ALA A 117 9.51 1.98 7.49
C ALA A 117 10.12 0.62 7.12
N ILE A 118 9.42 -0.48 7.42
CA ILE A 118 9.85 -1.83 7.05
C ILE A 118 9.99 -1.95 5.54
N LEU A 119 8.97 -1.52 4.79
CA LEU A 119 8.95 -1.60 3.33
C LEU A 119 10.09 -0.78 2.71
N MET A 120 10.29 0.46 3.18
CA MET A 120 11.39 1.31 2.75
C MET A 120 12.75 0.65 3.03
N GLY A 121 12.95 0.09 4.23
CA GLY A 121 14.17 -0.61 4.61
C GLY A 121 14.45 -1.84 3.75
N MET A 122 13.42 -2.64 3.45
CA MET A 122 13.52 -3.80 2.57
C MET A 122 13.95 -3.38 1.15
N CYS A 123 13.30 -2.36 0.59
CA CYS A 123 13.62 -1.87 -0.75
C CYS A 123 15.03 -1.27 -0.83
N ILE A 124 15.42 -0.44 0.15
CA ILE A 124 16.78 0.14 0.20
C ILE A 124 17.86 -0.96 0.30
N GLY A 125 17.62 -1.98 1.12
CA GLY A 125 18.56 -3.10 1.26
C GLY A 125 18.67 -3.97 0.01
N PHE A 126 17.57 -4.12 -0.74
CA PHE A 126 17.53 -4.91 -1.96
C PHE A 126 18.06 -4.15 -3.19
N LEU A 127 17.78 -2.86 -3.30
CA LEU A 127 18.06 -2.02 -4.47
C LEU A 127 19.52 -2.10 -4.97
N PRO A 128 20.58 -2.07 -4.12
CA PRO A 128 21.97 -2.19 -4.59
C PRO A 128 22.29 -3.48 -5.34
N HIS A 129 21.50 -4.53 -5.12
CA HIS A 129 21.66 -5.84 -5.77
C HIS A 129 20.76 -6.00 -7.00
N ASN A 130 19.73 -5.18 -7.10
CA ASN A 130 18.71 -5.22 -8.15
C ASN A 130 18.84 -4.09 -9.18
N LEU A 131 19.70 -3.06 -8.95
CA LEU A 131 20.02 -2.04 -9.95
C LEU A 131 20.75 -2.64 -11.14
N HIS A 132 20.54 -2.05 -12.31
CA HIS A 132 21.12 -2.53 -13.56
C HIS A 132 22.68 -2.48 -13.57
N PRO A 133 23.36 -3.53 -13.98
CA PRO A 133 22.86 -4.88 -14.27
C PRO A 133 22.52 -5.65 -12.98
N ALA A 134 21.30 -6.13 -12.87
CA ALA A 134 20.81 -6.79 -11.67
C ALA A 134 21.59 -8.08 -11.38
N ARG A 135 21.97 -8.26 -10.12
CA ARG A 135 22.64 -9.49 -9.63
C ARG A 135 21.64 -10.45 -9.00
N ILE A 136 20.53 -9.92 -8.48
CA ILE A 136 19.46 -10.66 -7.82
C ILE A 136 18.13 -10.11 -8.32
N PHE A 137 17.23 -11.00 -8.71
CA PHE A 137 15.85 -10.68 -9.09
C PHE A 137 14.93 -10.90 -7.91
N MET A 138 13.85 -10.10 -7.84
CA MET A 138 12.91 -10.13 -6.73
C MET A 138 12.01 -11.36 -6.79
N GLY A 139 11.60 -11.75 -8.00
CA GLY A 139 10.64 -12.81 -8.24
C GLY A 139 9.24 -12.53 -7.71
N ASP A 140 8.33 -13.46 -7.95
CA ASP A 140 6.94 -13.35 -7.52
C ASP A 140 6.80 -13.38 -6.00
N SER A 141 7.67 -14.12 -5.31
CA SER A 141 7.72 -14.16 -3.84
C SER A 141 8.00 -12.79 -3.22
N GLY A 142 8.94 -12.03 -3.80
CA GLY A 142 9.29 -10.70 -3.33
C GLY A 142 8.29 -9.63 -3.74
N SER A 143 7.95 -9.56 -5.03
CA SER A 143 7.06 -8.53 -5.58
C SER A 143 5.65 -8.59 -4.99
N MET A 144 5.08 -9.80 -4.82
CA MET A 144 3.79 -9.99 -4.17
C MET A 144 3.83 -9.60 -2.69
N LEU A 145 4.94 -9.89 -1.99
CA LEU A 145 5.11 -9.53 -0.58
C LEU A 145 5.16 -8.01 -0.39
N ILE A 146 6.01 -7.31 -1.16
CA ILE A 146 6.09 -5.84 -1.04
C ILE A 146 4.80 -5.16 -1.49
N GLY A 147 4.09 -5.70 -2.47
CA GLY A 147 2.76 -5.24 -2.89
C GLY A 147 1.72 -5.37 -1.77
N LEU A 148 1.70 -6.50 -1.05
CA LEU A 148 0.83 -6.71 0.10
C LEU A 148 1.13 -5.71 1.23
N VAL A 149 2.42 -5.51 1.57
CA VAL A 149 2.81 -4.59 2.65
C VAL A 149 2.49 -3.15 2.29
N LEU A 150 2.67 -2.76 1.02
CA LEU A 150 2.30 -1.45 0.51
C LEU A 150 0.79 -1.21 0.64
N ALA A 151 -0.03 -2.18 0.23
CA ALA A 151 -1.48 -2.11 0.40
C ALA A 151 -1.89 -2.03 1.87
N ALA A 152 -1.25 -2.82 2.75
CA ALA A 152 -1.51 -2.78 4.19
C ALA A 152 -1.22 -1.41 4.79
N GLY A 153 -0.11 -0.78 4.42
CA GLY A 153 0.24 0.58 4.83
C GLY A 153 -0.80 1.61 4.40
N ALA A 154 -1.24 1.55 3.13
CA ALA A 154 -2.26 2.43 2.60
C ALA A 154 -3.61 2.28 3.33
N ILE A 155 -4.05 1.04 3.53
CA ILE A 155 -5.32 0.72 4.20
C ILE A 155 -5.29 1.14 5.67
N SER A 156 -4.16 0.96 6.37
CA SER A 156 -4.02 1.35 7.78
C SER A 156 -4.24 2.84 7.98
N ILE A 157 -3.81 3.70 7.07
CA ILE A 157 -4.07 5.15 7.16
C ILE A 157 -5.51 5.46 6.76
N THR A 158 -5.92 4.99 5.58
CA THR A 158 -7.23 5.35 5.01
C THR A 158 -8.40 4.75 5.80
N GLY A 159 -8.20 3.53 6.33
CA GLY A 159 -9.28 2.80 7.00
C GLY A 159 -9.42 3.10 8.48
N GLN A 160 -8.35 3.51 9.16
CA GLN A 160 -8.35 3.62 10.63
C GLN A 160 -8.20 5.05 11.15
N VAL A 161 -7.76 5.99 10.33
CA VAL A 161 -7.70 7.40 10.70
C VAL A 161 -9.02 8.05 10.32
N ASP A 162 -9.78 8.50 11.34
CA ASP A 162 -11.01 9.26 11.12
C ASP A 162 -10.66 10.62 10.52
N PRO A 163 -11.12 10.92 9.29
CA PRO A 163 -10.81 12.19 8.63
C PRO A 163 -11.38 13.42 9.36
N ASP A 164 -12.48 13.26 10.07
CA ASP A 164 -13.13 14.35 10.81
C ASP A 164 -12.34 14.65 12.10
N ALA A 165 -11.83 13.62 12.77
CA ALA A 165 -10.90 13.77 13.88
C ALA A 165 -9.63 14.51 13.43
N LEU A 166 -9.07 14.15 12.27
CA LEU A 166 -7.89 14.81 11.72
C LEU A 166 -8.16 16.30 11.43
N GLN A 167 -9.33 16.65 10.90
CA GLN A 167 -9.72 18.04 10.67
C GLN A 167 -9.86 18.84 11.98
N LEU A 168 -10.44 18.24 13.01
CA LEU A 168 -10.55 18.88 14.33
C LEU A 168 -9.18 19.19 14.93
N TYR A 169 -8.20 18.29 14.85
CA TYR A 169 -6.83 18.54 15.30
C TYR A 169 -6.14 19.63 14.51
N VAL A 170 -6.29 19.65 13.19
CA VAL A 170 -5.70 20.69 12.31
C VAL A 170 -6.31 22.07 12.59
N HIS A 171 -7.58 22.16 12.93
CA HIS A 171 -8.25 23.45 13.23
C HIS A 171 -8.01 23.93 14.67
N SER A 172 -7.70 23.04 15.61
CA SER A 172 -7.44 23.40 17.01
C SER A 172 -6.05 23.98 17.24
N GLU A 173 -5.06 23.59 16.48
CA GLU A 173 -3.77 24.26 16.43
C GLU A 173 -3.89 25.47 15.49
N LYS A 174 -4.09 26.65 16.08
CA LYS A 174 -4.22 27.94 15.39
C LYS A 174 -3.35 28.03 14.14
N ALA A 175 -3.96 27.79 13.03
CA ALA A 175 -3.78 28.42 11.74
C ALA A 175 -2.55 29.36 11.60
N ALA A 176 -1.37 28.83 11.56
CA ALA A 176 -0.23 29.62 11.08
C ALA A 176 0.32 29.09 9.75
N VAL A 177 -0.13 27.96 9.24
CA VAL A 177 0.22 27.52 7.87
C VAL A 177 -0.97 26.78 7.28
N HIS A 178 -1.42 27.22 6.11
CA HIS A 178 -2.32 26.52 5.19
C HIS A 178 -1.77 25.12 4.81
N GLN A 179 -1.90 24.14 5.69
CA GLN A 179 -1.52 22.77 5.40
C GLN A 179 -2.72 21.87 5.68
N THR A 180 -3.67 21.92 4.75
CA THR A 180 -4.60 20.79 4.59
C THR A 180 -3.74 19.56 4.31
N VAL A 181 -3.64 18.67 5.29
CA VAL A 181 -3.04 17.34 5.07
C VAL A 181 -3.96 16.64 4.06
N PRO A 182 -3.52 16.34 2.84
CA PRO A 182 -4.39 15.76 1.85
C PRO A 182 -4.73 14.32 2.27
N VAL A 183 -5.95 14.13 2.73
CA VAL A 183 -6.48 12.80 3.14
C VAL A 183 -6.45 11.80 1.99
N TYR A 184 -6.31 12.28 0.76
CA TYR A 184 -6.28 11.47 -0.46
C TYR A 184 -4.92 10.83 -0.79
N ILE A 185 -3.82 11.31 -0.19
CA ILE A 185 -2.47 10.81 -0.48
C ILE A 185 -2.35 9.29 -0.32
N PRO A 186 -2.87 8.65 0.76
CA PRO A 186 -2.76 7.22 0.92
C PRO A 186 -3.45 6.39 -0.16
N LEU A 187 -4.51 6.93 -0.78
CA LEU A 187 -5.20 6.27 -1.89
C LEU A 187 -4.52 6.53 -3.23
N LEU A 188 -3.93 7.71 -3.41
CA LEU A 188 -3.27 8.08 -4.67
C LEU A 188 -1.97 7.31 -4.89
N LEU A 189 -1.21 7.00 -3.83
CA LEU A 189 0.08 6.32 -3.97
C LEU A 189 -0.02 4.91 -4.57
N PRO A 190 -0.89 4.00 -4.11
CA PRO A 190 -1.11 2.73 -4.80
C PRO A 190 -1.61 2.93 -6.24
N LEU A 191 -2.47 3.93 -6.47
CA LEU A 191 -2.99 4.23 -7.81
C LEU A 191 -1.91 4.72 -8.78
N THR A 192 -0.93 5.49 -8.31
CA THR A 192 0.21 5.92 -9.15
C THR A 192 1.09 4.75 -9.55
N ILE A 193 1.29 3.77 -8.67
CA ILE A 193 2.02 2.53 -9.00
C ILE A 193 1.26 1.75 -10.08
N ILE A 194 -0.07 1.67 -9.98
CA ILE A 194 -0.92 1.01 -10.98
C ILE A 194 -0.91 1.78 -12.31
N ALA A 195 -0.81 3.11 -12.27
CA ALA A 195 -0.84 3.94 -13.46
C ALA A 195 0.35 3.68 -14.39
N VAL A 196 1.52 3.29 -13.85
CA VAL A 196 2.71 3.01 -14.65
C VAL A 196 2.51 1.81 -15.59
N PRO A 197 2.13 0.61 -15.11
CA PRO A 197 1.86 -0.50 -16.02
C PRO A 197 0.61 -0.27 -16.90
N ALA A 198 -0.37 0.49 -16.41
CA ALA A 198 -1.54 0.84 -17.21
C ALA A 198 -1.19 1.76 -18.38
N ALA A 199 -0.27 2.70 -18.17
CA ALA A 199 0.22 3.58 -19.23
C ALA A 199 1.03 2.82 -20.28
N ASP A 200 1.84 1.85 -19.86
CA ASP A 200 2.64 1.00 -20.76
C ASP A 200 1.76 0.06 -21.60
N LEU A 201 0.57 -0.30 -21.11
CA LEU A 201 -0.37 -1.15 -21.82
C LEU A 201 -1.14 -0.37 -22.92
N VAL A 202 -1.18 0.95 -22.86
CA VAL A 202 -1.93 1.84 -23.80
C VAL A 202 -1.02 2.45 -24.86
N LEU A 203 0.29 2.48 -24.62
CA LEU A 203 1.31 3.01 -25.57
C LEU A 203 1.88 1.90 -26.44
#